data_1797d497b2dffe2ed6f56285fc149456
#
_entry.id   1797d497b2dffe2ed6f56285fc149456
#
_cell.length_a   1.000
_cell.length_b   1.000
_cell.length_c   1.000
_cell.angle_alpha   90.00
_cell.angle_beta   90.00
_cell.angle_gamma   90.00
#
_symmetry.space_group_name_H-M   'P 1'
#
loop_
_entity.id
_entity.type
_entity.pdbx_description
1 polymer ?
#
loop_
_entity_poly.entity_id
_entity_poly.type
_entity_poly.pdbx_seq_one_letter_code
_entity_poly.pdbx_strand_id
1 'polypeptide(L)'
;MSAEATETTAPALPVRVFNLLLRPHLEWDRIAGEQATPRGLYFGYLLPLALLAGVCGFVGVSVFGASAHGVSVRVPMFLGAIGAALNVVLTLLGVFVLGLIINRLAPLLRSTPDQIQAHKLAVYSATPLFIAGMFTIHPALAWLSLVWLYALVLLFMGLPRVMKTPEDREIGFFLGMVAISIVVFLAVGGLRNAAQQQIGNVANALIVQQEAPEASTMPTSARVSLPGGLSVDAAAFERVARAQDARGVLAADPERLQAQLPTLLPGGFALESREGEVGAGLSQASGLYRNGDARMTITLAHMPSMAALAATAQASSAHANASYSRATTIDGRIFIEELGEGGASARYAVVGRGVTLSASGEGVTIDQARAAVETISIQRLENEFRS
;
A
#
# COMPACT_ATOMS: atom_id res chain seq x y z
N MET A 1 -61.33 -2.69 7.29
CA MET A 1 -60.12 -3.23 7.99
C MET A 1 -58.92 -2.69 7.22
N SER A 2 -58.36 -1.57 7.71
CA SER A 2 -57.15 -0.96 7.12
C SER A 2 -55.96 -1.78 7.64
N ALA A 3 -55.25 -2.45 6.71
CA ALA A 3 -54.00 -3.07 7.00
C ALA A 3 -53.01 -1.94 7.28
N GLU A 4 -52.60 -1.78 8.53
CA GLU A 4 -51.46 -0.99 8.93
C GLU A 4 -50.25 -1.58 8.21
N ALA A 5 -49.74 -0.86 7.22
CA ALA A 5 -48.44 -1.12 6.63
C ALA A 5 -47.41 -0.86 7.74
N THR A 6 -46.91 -1.93 8.33
CA THR A 6 -45.80 -1.87 9.29
C THR A 6 -44.61 -1.28 8.53
N GLU A 7 -44.36 0.01 8.71
CA GLU A 7 -43.13 0.64 8.22
C GLU A 7 -41.94 -0.09 8.85
N THR A 8 -41.33 -0.96 8.06
CA THR A 8 -40.15 -1.68 8.51
C THR A 8 -39.01 -0.68 8.53
N THR A 9 -38.81 -0.04 9.69
CA THR A 9 -37.69 0.91 9.88
C THR A 9 -36.39 0.22 9.60
N ALA A 10 -35.58 0.80 8.74
CA ALA A 10 -34.26 0.26 8.39
C ALA A 10 -33.40 0.08 9.65
N PRO A 11 -32.74 -1.07 9.84
CA PRO A 11 -31.91 -1.30 11.02
C PRO A 11 -30.72 -0.32 11.06
N ALA A 12 -30.21 -0.04 12.26
CA ALA A 12 -29.02 0.79 12.42
C ALA A 12 -27.84 0.27 11.60
N LEU A 13 -26.99 1.17 11.11
CA LEU A 13 -25.88 0.86 10.21
C LEU A 13 -25.01 -0.34 10.67
N PRO A 14 -24.55 -0.42 11.93
CA PRO A 14 -23.74 -1.56 12.38
C PRO A 14 -24.49 -2.89 12.29
N VAL A 15 -25.77 -2.89 12.62
CA VAL A 15 -26.63 -4.08 12.56
C VAL A 15 -26.81 -4.54 11.11
N ARG A 16 -26.99 -3.59 10.18
CA ARG A 16 -27.08 -3.87 8.74
C ARG A 16 -25.80 -4.49 8.21
N VAL A 17 -24.65 -3.90 8.54
CA VAL A 17 -23.33 -4.42 8.14
C VAL A 17 -23.13 -5.84 8.68
N PHE A 18 -23.42 -6.06 9.97
CA PHE A 18 -23.30 -7.37 10.60
C PHE A 18 -24.20 -8.42 9.93
N ASN A 19 -25.45 -8.08 9.65
CA ASN A 19 -26.39 -8.98 9.01
C ASN A 19 -25.97 -9.33 7.58
N LEU A 20 -25.50 -8.35 6.79
CA LEU A 20 -24.98 -8.60 5.45
C LEU A 20 -23.79 -9.54 5.42
N LEU A 21 -22.90 -9.45 6.42
CA LEU A 21 -21.73 -10.30 6.49
C LEU A 21 -22.04 -11.73 6.97
N LEU A 22 -22.94 -11.88 7.96
CA LEU A 22 -23.18 -13.17 8.62
C LEU A 22 -24.49 -13.85 8.24
N ARG A 23 -25.49 -13.08 7.77
CA ARG A 23 -26.81 -13.60 7.38
C ARG A 23 -27.30 -12.97 6.07
N PRO A 24 -26.51 -13.05 4.99
CA PRO A 24 -26.78 -12.30 3.76
C PRO A 24 -28.12 -12.64 3.12
N HIS A 25 -28.55 -13.91 3.13
CA HIS A 25 -29.83 -14.33 2.53
C HIS A 25 -31.03 -13.58 3.16
N LEU A 26 -31.10 -13.57 4.48
CA LEU A 26 -32.18 -12.92 5.22
C LEU A 26 -32.15 -11.39 5.06
N GLU A 27 -30.97 -10.82 5.01
CA GLU A 27 -30.83 -9.38 4.89
C GLU A 27 -31.15 -8.90 3.46
N TRP A 28 -30.82 -9.67 2.43
CA TRP A 28 -31.20 -9.34 1.06
C TRP A 28 -32.72 -9.41 0.84
N ASP A 29 -33.43 -10.38 1.44
CA ASP A 29 -34.89 -10.47 1.37
C ASP A 29 -35.53 -9.23 2.02
N ARG A 30 -34.98 -8.76 3.15
CA ARG A 30 -35.42 -7.53 3.80
C ARG A 30 -35.13 -6.30 2.95
N ILE A 31 -33.89 -6.16 2.42
CA ILE A 31 -33.47 -5.05 1.55
C ILE A 31 -34.35 -4.95 0.33
N ALA A 32 -34.73 -6.06 -0.29
CA ALA A 32 -35.59 -6.07 -1.48
C ALA A 32 -36.97 -5.44 -1.22
N GLY A 33 -37.54 -5.67 -0.01
CA GLY A 33 -38.84 -5.13 0.37
C GLY A 33 -38.82 -3.71 0.97
N GLU A 34 -37.68 -3.22 1.44
CA GLU A 34 -37.56 -1.89 2.05
C GLU A 34 -37.70 -0.76 1.04
N GLN A 35 -38.34 0.32 1.46
CA GLN A 35 -38.28 1.57 0.71
C GLN A 35 -36.96 2.28 1.01
N ALA A 36 -36.27 2.73 -0.02
CA ALA A 36 -35.00 3.44 0.11
C ALA A 36 -34.97 4.69 -0.79
N THR A 37 -34.22 5.67 -0.35
CA THR A 37 -33.94 6.87 -1.14
C THR A 37 -32.45 6.90 -1.50
N PRO A 38 -32.08 7.49 -2.65
CA PRO A 38 -30.65 7.64 -2.99
C PRO A 38 -29.86 8.35 -1.89
N ARG A 39 -30.42 9.37 -1.25
CA ARG A 39 -29.78 10.06 -0.13
C ARG A 39 -29.52 9.13 1.04
N GLY A 40 -30.51 8.33 1.44
CA GLY A 40 -30.37 7.36 2.53
C GLY A 40 -29.28 6.31 2.24
N LEU A 41 -29.22 5.79 1.01
CA LEU A 41 -28.24 4.80 0.59
C LEU A 41 -26.81 5.39 0.60
N TYR A 42 -26.61 6.56 -0.02
CA TYR A 42 -25.27 7.12 -0.17
C TYR A 42 -24.80 7.87 1.07
N PHE A 43 -25.61 8.75 1.65
CA PHE A 43 -25.17 9.54 2.82
C PHE A 43 -25.45 8.86 4.15
N GLY A 44 -26.51 8.04 4.24
CA GLY A 44 -26.86 7.33 5.50
C GLY A 44 -26.09 6.03 5.68
N TYR A 45 -25.68 5.35 4.61
CA TYR A 45 -25.00 4.06 4.69
C TYR A 45 -23.60 4.06 4.11
N LEU A 46 -23.44 4.42 2.82
CA LEU A 46 -22.18 4.28 2.11
C LEU A 46 -21.11 5.25 2.61
N LEU A 47 -21.45 6.53 2.75
CA LEU A 47 -20.52 7.59 3.18
C LEU A 47 -19.88 7.33 4.55
N PRO A 48 -20.62 6.96 5.61
CA PRO A 48 -20.01 6.62 6.91
C PRO A 48 -18.98 5.49 6.81
N LEU A 49 -19.27 4.44 6.04
CA LEU A 49 -18.34 3.33 5.83
C LEU A 49 -17.12 3.75 5.01
N ALA A 50 -17.32 4.55 3.96
CA ALA A 50 -16.24 5.07 3.13
C ALA A 50 -15.32 6.02 3.92
N LEU A 51 -15.89 6.88 4.79
CA LEU A 51 -15.12 7.74 5.67
C LEU A 51 -14.29 6.93 6.67
N LEU A 52 -14.87 5.91 7.29
CA LEU A 52 -14.15 5.07 8.24
C LEU A 52 -12.99 4.33 7.56
N ALA A 53 -13.22 3.72 6.39
CA ALA A 53 -12.17 3.10 5.59
C ALA A 53 -11.11 4.12 5.12
N GLY A 54 -11.54 5.33 4.74
CA GLY A 54 -10.67 6.43 4.34
C GLY A 54 -9.76 6.90 5.48
N VAL A 55 -10.29 7.05 6.69
CA VAL A 55 -9.51 7.39 7.89
C VAL A 55 -8.50 6.29 8.21
N CYS A 56 -8.90 5.02 8.16
CA CYS A 56 -7.97 3.90 8.35
C CYS A 56 -6.84 3.91 7.34
N GLY A 57 -7.15 4.11 6.05
CA GLY A 57 -6.14 4.22 4.99
C GLY A 57 -5.22 5.43 5.17
N PHE A 58 -5.78 6.59 5.56
CA PHE A 58 -5.00 7.78 5.89
C PHE A 58 -4.00 7.52 7.02
N VAL A 59 -4.45 6.93 8.12
CA VAL A 59 -3.57 6.57 9.25
C VAL A 59 -2.51 5.57 8.79
N GLY A 60 -2.90 4.55 8.03
CA GLY A 60 -1.97 3.56 7.50
C GLY A 60 -0.82 4.19 6.71
N VAL A 61 -1.13 5.05 5.75
CA VAL A 61 -0.11 5.66 4.86
C VAL A 61 0.68 6.79 5.54
N SER A 62 0.03 7.60 6.39
CA SER A 62 0.67 8.78 6.98
C SER A 62 1.41 8.48 8.29
N VAL A 63 0.94 7.50 9.09
CA VAL A 63 1.57 7.15 10.37
C VAL A 63 2.51 5.96 10.21
N PHE A 64 2.03 4.84 9.66
CA PHE A 64 2.84 3.63 9.52
C PHE A 64 3.68 3.63 8.24
N GLY A 65 3.20 4.31 7.18
CA GLY A 65 3.83 4.32 5.87
C GLY A 65 3.47 3.11 5.02
N ALA A 66 3.63 3.25 3.72
CA ALA A 66 3.53 2.15 2.76
C ALA A 66 4.93 1.66 2.42
N SER A 67 5.17 0.35 2.55
CA SER A 67 6.43 -0.28 2.18
C SER A 67 6.23 -1.11 0.93
N ALA A 68 7.00 -0.84 -0.10
CA ALA A 68 7.06 -1.62 -1.33
C ALA A 68 8.51 -1.71 -1.79
N HIS A 69 8.95 -2.90 -2.18
CA HIS A 69 10.29 -3.13 -2.74
C HIS A 69 11.45 -2.60 -1.86
N GLY A 70 11.35 -2.76 -0.54
CA GLY A 70 12.38 -2.28 0.40
C GLY A 70 12.40 -0.75 0.62
N VAL A 71 11.50 -0.02 -0.02
CA VAL A 71 11.32 1.43 0.15
C VAL A 71 10.08 1.70 0.98
N SER A 72 10.23 2.39 2.13
CA SER A 72 9.11 2.85 2.95
C SER A 72 8.84 4.32 2.68
N VAL A 73 7.62 4.62 2.24
CA VAL A 73 7.18 5.99 1.95
C VAL A 73 6.11 6.39 2.97
N ARG A 74 6.34 7.50 3.67
CA ARG A 74 5.31 8.16 4.48
C ARG A 74 4.81 9.39 3.76
N VAL A 75 3.49 9.46 3.60
CA VAL A 75 2.86 10.62 2.99
C VAL A 75 2.63 11.69 4.06
N PRO A 76 3.00 12.97 3.83
CA PRO A 76 2.69 14.07 4.73
C PRO A 76 1.20 14.10 5.08
N MET A 77 0.87 14.38 6.35
CA MET A 77 -0.51 14.34 6.84
C MET A 77 -1.49 15.15 5.98
N PHE A 78 -1.09 16.34 5.55
CA PHE A 78 -1.95 17.19 4.72
C PHE A 78 -2.26 16.54 3.36
N LEU A 79 -1.26 16.01 2.67
CA LEU A 79 -1.44 15.32 1.38
C LEU A 79 -2.18 14.00 1.54
N GLY A 80 -1.90 13.27 2.62
CA GLY A 80 -2.61 12.05 2.98
C GLY A 80 -4.10 12.29 3.22
N ALA A 81 -4.46 13.39 3.89
CA ALA A 81 -5.84 13.79 4.12
C ALA A 81 -6.57 14.14 2.81
N ILE A 82 -5.93 14.91 1.93
CA ILE A 82 -6.48 15.22 0.60
C ILE A 82 -6.66 13.94 -0.21
N GLY A 83 -5.67 13.05 -0.22
CA GLY A 83 -5.74 11.76 -0.90
C GLY A 83 -6.87 10.87 -0.37
N ALA A 84 -7.05 10.82 0.95
CA ALA A 84 -8.14 10.08 1.59
C ALA A 84 -9.51 10.66 1.23
N ALA A 85 -9.68 11.99 1.28
CA ALA A 85 -10.92 12.65 0.89
C ALA A 85 -11.25 12.38 -0.59
N LEU A 86 -10.27 12.50 -1.48
CA LEU A 86 -10.42 12.17 -2.88
C LEU A 86 -10.81 10.70 -3.10
N ASN A 87 -10.16 9.78 -2.38
CA ASN A 87 -10.49 8.36 -2.44
C ASN A 87 -11.94 8.08 -2.03
N VAL A 88 -12.44 8.73 -0.98
CA VAL A 88 -13.85 8.62 -0.55
C VAL A 88 -14.76 9.09 -1.67
N VAL A 89 -14.53 10.28 -2.24
CA VAL A 89 -15.35 10.83 -3.33
C VAL A 89 -15.36 9.91 -4.55
N LEU A 90 -14.20 9.45 -4.99
CA LEU A 90 -14.09 8.56 -6.15
C LEU A 90 -14.73 7.19 -5.92
N THR A 91 -14.68 6.69 -4.70
CA THR A 91 -15.34 5.42 -4.33
C THR A 91 -16.86 5.57 -4.36
N LEU A 92 -17.41 6.65 -3.80
CA LEU A 92 -18.84 6.96 -3.87
C LEU A 92 -19.29 7.09 -5.31
N LEU A 93 -18.54 7.80 -6.14
CA LEU A 93 -18.80 7.96 -7.56
C LEU A 93 -18.77 6.61 -8.30
N GLY A 94 -17.77 5.77 -8.02
CA GLY A 94 -17.64 4.44 -8.62
C GLY A 94 -18.84 3.54 -8.30
N VAL A 95 -19.29 3.50 -7.05
CA VAL A 95 -20.49 2.74 -6.65
C VAL A 95 -21.75 3.33 -7.30
N PHE A 96 -21.84 4.65 -7.44
CA PHE A 96 -22.94 5.30 -8.11
C PHE A 96 -23.01 4.92 -9.59
N VAL A 97 -21.89 5.01 -10.30
CA VAL A 97 -21.77 4.60 -11.70
C VAL A 97 -22.11 3.12 -11.87
N LEU A 98 -21.64 2.26 -10.96
CA LEU A 98 -21.97 0.85 -10.95
C LEU A 98 -23.49 0.63 -10.84
N GLY A 99 -24.18 1.32 -9.95
CA GLY A 99 -25.64 1.27 -9.81
C GLY A 99 -26.37 1.68 -11.11
N LEU A 100 -25.91 2.74 -11.79
CA LEU A 100 -26.46 3.14 -13.08
C LEU A 100 -26.27 2.06 -14.15
N ILE A 101 -25.09 1.44 -14.20
CA ILE A 101 -24.78 0.39 -15.17
C ILE A 101 -25.64 -0.85 -14.91
N ILE A 102 -25.80 -1.27 -13.64
CA ILE A 102 -26.69 -2.37 -13.26
C ILE A 102 -28.09 -2.13 -13.82
N ASN A 103 -28.63 -0.94 -13.59
CA ASN A 103 -29.97 -0.59 -14.06
C ASN A 103 -30.08 -0.63 -15.59
N ARG A 104 -29.07 -0.17 -16.32
CA ARG A 104 -29.03 -0.17 -17.78
C ARG A 104 -28.89 -1.56 -18.39
N LEU A 105 -28.24 -2.47 -17.70
CA LEU A 105 -28.06 -3.87 -18.15
C LEU A 105 -29.24 -4.78 -17.81
N ALA A 106 -30.05 -4.42 -16.83
CA ALA A 106 -31.17 -5.23 -16.37
C ALA A 106 -32.09 -5.69 -17.51
N PRO A 107 -32.54 -4.84 -18.47
CA PRO A 107 -33.41 -5.26 -19.59
C PRO A 107 -32.74 -6.28 -20.52
N LEU A 108 -31.43 -6.16 -20.77
CA LEU A 108 -30.65 -7.06 -21.64
C LEU A 108 -30.66 -8.49 -21.11
N LEU A 109 -30.82 -8.64 -19.80
CA LEU A 109 -30.71 -9.90 -19.06
C LEU A 109 -32.08 -10.34 -18.48
N ARG A 110 -33.18 -9.75 -19.02
CA ARG A 110 -34.57 -10.02 -18.61
C ARG A 110 -34.83 -9.80 -17.12
N SER A 111 -34.04 -8.96 -16.47
CA SER A 111 -34.25 -8.51 -15.10
C SER A 111 -35.14 -7.27 -15.10
N THR A 112 -35.79 -7.00 -13.97
CA THR A 112 -36.67 -5.83 -13.84
C THR A 112 -35.82 -4.56 -13.67
N PRO A 113 -35.85 -3.59 -14.59
CA PRO A 113 -35.12 -2.34 -14.42
C PRO A 113 -35.80 -1.51 -13.33
N ASP A 114 -35.06 -1.29 -12.25
CA ASP A 114 -35.43 -0.43 -11.13
C ASP A 114 -34.19 0.27 -10.60
N GLN A 115 -34.17 1.58 -10.74
CA GLN A 115 -33.02 2.39 -10.40
C GLN A 115 -32.65 2.28 -8.89
N ILE A 116 -33.66 2.30 -8.02
CA ILE A 116 -33.42 2.20 -6.57
C ILE A 116 -32.90 0.83 -6.20
N GLN A 117 -33.48 -0.23 -6.75
CA GLN A 117 -33.01 -1.60 -6.52
C GLN A 117 -31.58 -1.83 -7.03
N ALA A 118 -31.24 -1.28 -8.21
CA ALA A 118 -29.89 -1.34 -8.76
C ALA A 118 -28.87 -0.63 -7.84
N HIS A 119 -29.23 0.54 -7.30
CA HIS A 119 -28.36 1.24 -6.34
C HIS A 119 -28.27 0.51 -5.01
N LYS A 120 -29.36 -0.11 -4.51
CA LYS A 120 -29.29 -0.98 -3.32
C LYS A 120 -28.28 -2.13 -3.54
N LEU A 121 -28.38 -2.80 -4.70
CA LEU A 121 -27.47 -3.89 -5.04
C LEU A 121 -26.01 -3.41 -5.04
N ALA A 122 -25.70 -2.31 -5.71
CA ALA A 122 -24.35 -1.74 -5.78
C ALA A 122 -23.83 -1.34 -4.39
N VAL A 123 -24.62 -0.60 -3.61
CA VAL A 123 -24.22 -0.05 -2.30
C VAL A 123 -24.00 -1.15 -1.27
N TYR A 124 -24.95 -2.07 -1.13
CA TYR A 124 -24.86 -3.10 -0.10
C TYR A 124 -23.84 -4.20 -0.44
N SER A 125 -23.66 -4.52 -1.73
CA SER A 125 -22.60 -5.44 -2.16
C SER A 125 -21.19 -4.85 -1.95
N ALA A 126 -21.04 -3.53 -1.91
CA ALA A 126 -19.76 -2.87 -1.64
C ALA A 126 -19.34 -2.92 -0.16
N THR A 127 -20.20 -3.36 0.77
CA THR A 127 -19.89 -3.40 2.21
C THR A 127 -18.55 -4.08 2.54
N PRO A 128 -18.23 -5.28 2.02
CA PRO A 128 -16.96 -5.94 2.30
C PRO A 128 -15.73 -5.17 1.81
N LEU A 129 -15.85 -4.32 0.76
CA LEU A 129 -14.76 -3.46 0.32
C LEU A 129 -14.37 -2.43 1.38
N PHE A 130 -15.35 -1.84 2.07
CA PHE A 130 -15.09 -0.88 3.13
C PHE A 130 -14.50 -1.55 4.38
N ILE A 131 -14.97 -2.76 4.71
CA ILE A 131 -14.37 -3.56 5.79
C ILE A 131 -12.91 -3.90 5.45
N ALA A 132 -12.63 -4.30 4.21
CA ALA A 132 -11.27 -4.53 3.72
C ALA A 132 -10.41 -3.27 3.81
N GLY A 133 -10.99 -2.10 3.49
CA GLY A 133 -10.33 -0.80 3.62
C GLY A 133 -9.94 -0.44 5.06
N MET A 134 -10.66 -0.93 6.07
CA MET A 134 -10.28 -0.69 7.48
C MET A 134 -8.98 -1.40 7.86
N PHE A 135 -8.68 -2.56 7.26
CA PHE A 135 -7.44 -3.29 7.51
C PHE A 135 -6.19 -2.61 6.95
N THR A 136 -6.35 -1.60 6.09
CA THR A 136 -5.23 -0.80 5.60
C THR A 136 -4.64 0.14 6.67
N ILE A 137 -5.24 0.19 7.86
CA ILE A 137 -4.72 0.96 8.99
C ILE A 137 -3.31 0.53 9.42
N HIS A 138 -2.96 -0.75 9.25
CA HIS A 138 -1.65 -1.27 9.59
C HIS A 138 -1.18 -2.32 8.57
N PRO A 139 0.08 -2.26 8.09
CA PRO A 139 0.60 -3.20 7.07
C PRO A 139 0.46 -4.68 7.44
N ALA A 140 0.62 -5.04 8.72
CA ALA A 140 0.46 -6.43 9.18
C ALA A 140 -0.96 -6.99 9.00
N LEU A 141 -1.97 -6.14 8.84
CA LEU A 141 -3.37 -6.53 8.61
C LEU A 141 -3.73 -6.61 7.11
N ALA A 142 -2.80 -6.31 6.22
CA ALA A 142 -3.06 -6.23 4.77
C ALA A 142 -3.65 -7.54 4.20
N TRP A 143 -3.27 -8.70 4.72
CA TRP A 143 -3.81 -9.99 4.29
C TRP A 143 -5.31 -10.15 4.58
N LEU A 144 -5.84 -9.49 5.63
CA LEU A 144 -7.27 -9.49 5.96
C LEU A 144 -8.09 -8.72 4.90
N SER A 145 -7.44 -7.87 4.10
CA SER A 145 -8.13 -7.16 3.03
C SER A 145 -8.74 -8.10 1.99
N LEU A 146 -8.31 -9.37 1.91
CA LEU A 146 -8.93 -10.40 1.06
C LEU A 146 -10.44 -10.57 1.30
N VAL A 147 -10.96 -10.08 2.43
CA VAL A 147 -12.42 -10.04 2.69
C VAL A 147 -13.18 -9.27 1.61
N TRP A 148 -12.53 -8.40 0.82
CA TRP A 148 -13.16 -7.72 -0.30
C TRP A 148 -13.79 -8.68 -1.32
N LEU A 149 -13.24 -9.89 -1.48
CA LEU A 149 -13.78 -10.93 -2.37
C LEU A 149 -15.21 -11.32 -2.00
N TYR A 150 -15.59 -11.16 -0.73
CA TYR A 150 -16.94 -11.42 -0.28
C TYR A 150 -17.99 -10.45 -0.91
N ALA A 151 -17.55 -9.31 -1.43
CA ALA A 151 -18.41 -8.40 -2.18
C ALA A 151 -19.03 -9.09 -3.42
N LEU A 152 -18.27 -10.00 -4.07
CA LEU A 152 -18.77 -10.78 -5.21
C LEU A 152 -19.85 -11.76 -4.78
N VAL A 153 -19.71 -12.37 -3.61
CA VAL A 153 -20.72 -13.26 -3.03
C VAL A 153 -22.00 -12.48 -2.72
N LEU A 154 -21.88 -11.32 -2.11
CA LEU A 154 -23.04 -10.46 -1.84
C LEU A 154 -23.72 -10.00 -3.12
N LEU A 155 -22.95 -9.64 -4.14
CA LEU A 155 -23.48 -9.24 -5.43
C LEU A 155 -24.28 -10.38 -6.07
N PHE A 156 -23.73 -11.60 -6.10
CA PHE A 156 -24.41 -12.78 -6.63
C PHE A 156 -25.71 -13.08 -5.88
N MET A 157 -25.67 -13.09 -4.56
CA MET A 157 -26.85 -13.37 -3.71
C MET A 157 -27.95 -12.29 -3.82
N GLY A 158 -27.55 -11.02 -4.00
CA GLY A 158 -28.49 -9.90 -4.12
C GLY A 158 -29.22 -9.83 -5.46
N LEU A 159 -28.57 -10.31 -6.53
CA LEU A 159 -29.10 -10.24 -7.91
C LEU A 159 -30.53 -10.79 -8.06
N PRO A 160 -30.82 -12.06 -7.72
CA PRO A 160 -32.16 -12.61 -7.91
C PRO A 160 -33.20 -11.95 -7.00
N ARG A 161 -32.80 -11.53 -5.80
CA ARG A 161 -33.73 -10.97 -4.81
C ARG A 161 -34.11 -9.53 -5.10
N VAL A 162 -33.14 -8.72 -5.49
CA VAL A 162 -33.30 -7.27 -5.67
C VAL A 162 -33.70 -6.95 -7.10
N MET A 163 -33.08 -7.56 -8.10
CA MET A 163 -33.33 -7.30 -9.53
C MET A 163 -34.28 -8.31 -10.17
N LYS A 164 -34.77 -9.30 -9.39
CA LYS A 164 -35.69 -10.36 -9.86
C LYS A 164 -35.16 -11.05 -11.12
N THR A 165 -33.88 -11.36 -11.13
CA THR A 165 -33.21 -12.00 -12.28
C THR A 165 -33.70 -13.44 -12.41
N PRO A 166 -34.10 -13.93 -13.60
CA PRO A 166 -34.46 -15.31 -13.84
C PRO A 166 -33.26 -16.26 -13.63
N GLU A 167 -33.49 -17.44 -13.07
CA GLU A 167 -32.43 -18.43 -12.74
C GLU A 167 -31.61 -18.81 -13.99
N ASP A 168 -32.18 -18.90 -15.16
CA ASP A 168 -31.49 -19.22 -16.43
C ASP A 168 -30.52 -18.12 -16.88
N ARG A 169 -30.57 -16.91 -16.32
CA ARG A 169 -29.75 -15.74 -16.67
C ARG A 169 -28.89 -15.25 -15.51
N GLU A 170 -29.04 -15.80 -14.32
CA GLU A 170 -28.37 -15.34 -13.12
C GLU A 170 -26.83 -15.37 -13.27
N ILE A 171 -26.27 -16.47 -13.74
CA ILE A 171 -24.81 -16.61 -13.94
C ILE A 171 -24.30 -15.64 -15.00
N GLY A 172 -25.04 -15.48 -16.12
CA GLY A 172 -24.66 -14.56 -17.19
C GLY A 172 -24.67 -13.12 -16.71
N PHE A 173 -25.70 -12.74 -15.92
CA PHE A 173 -25.76 -11.40 -15.32
C PHE A 173 -24.63 -11.18 -14.32
N PHE A 174 -24.37 -12.13 -13.44
CA PHE A 174 -23.29 -12.06 -12.47
C PHE A 174 -21.93 -11.89 -13.16
N LEU A 175 -21.60 -12.70 -14.15
CA LEU A 175 -20.34 -12.59 -14.90
C LEU A 175 -20.21 -11.24 -15.62
N GLY A 176 -21.29 -10.76 -16.23
CA GLY A 176 -21.35 -9.42 -16.83
C GLY A 176 -21.09 -8.33 -15.80
N MET A 177 -21.70 -8.44 -14.61
CA MET A 177 -21.50 -7.49 -13.51
C MET A 177 -20.09 -7.52 -12.95
N VAL A 178 -19.50 -8.71 -12.79
CA VAL A 178 -18.11 -8.84 -12.37
C VAL A 178 -17.17 -8.18 -13.37
N ALA A 179 -17.34 -8.45 -14.67
CA ALA A 179 -16.52 -7.85 -15.72
C ALA A 179 -16.61 -6.31 -15.69
N ILE A 180 -17.83 -5.77 -15.57
CA ILE A 180 -18.05 -4.33 -15.49
C ILE A 180 -17.50 -3.75 -14.19
N SER A 181 -17.68 -4.44 -13.08
CA SER A 181 -17.10 -4.00 -11.79
C SER A 181 -15.58 -3.89 -11.89
N ILE A 182 -14.92 -4.81 -12.59
CA ILE A 182 -13.47 -4.75 -12.86
C ILE A 182 -13.15 -3.52 -13.71
N VAL A 183 -13.89 -3.25 -14.78
CA VAL A 183 -13.67 -2.07 -15.63
C VAL A 183 -13.86 -0.78 -14.85
N VAL A 184 -14.94 -0.67 -14.07
CA VAL A 184 -15.19 0.51 -13.20
C VAL A 184 -14.08 0.67 -12.17
N PHE A 185 -13.65 -0.42 -11.55
CA PHE A 185 -12.54 -0.41 -10.58
C PHE A 185 -11.22 0.07 -11.21
N LEU A 186 -10.89 -0.44 -12.40
CA LEU A 186 -9.69 0.00 -13.13
C LEU A 186 -9.77 1.47 -13.55
N ALA A 187 -10.93 1.93 -14.01
CA ALA A 187 -11.16 3.32 -14.39
C ALA A 187 -11.03 4.27 -13.18
N VAL A 188 -11.68 3.92 -12.06
CA VAL A 188 -11.58 4.69 -10.80
C VAL A 188 -10.15 4.65 -10.25
N GLY A 189 -9.48 3.49 -10.31
CA GLY A 189 -8.09 3.32 -9.93
C GLY A 189 -7.14 4.17 -10.77
N GLY A 190 -7.32 4.18 -12.09
CA GLY A 190 -6.57 5.03 -13.01
C GLY A 190 -6.78 6.52 -12.74
N LEU A 191 -8.02 6.95 -12.54
CA LEU A 191 -8.34 8.33 -12.19
C LEU A 191 -7.73 8.74 -10.84
N ARG A 192 -7.79 7.85 -9.85
CA ARG A 192 -7.15 8.07 -8.55
C ARG A 192 -5.64 8.22 -8.69
N ASN A 193 -4.97 7.35 -9.44
CA ASN A 193 -3.53 7.45 -9.67
C ASN A 193 -3.15 8.74 -10.39
N ALA A 194 -3.90 9.14 -11.44
CA ALA A 194 -3.69 10.40 -12.14
C ALA A 194 -3.86 11.60 -11.21
N ALA A 195 -4.91 11.61 -10.37
CA ALA A 195 -5.15 12.68 -9.40
C ALA A 195 -4.05 12.73 -8.32
N GLN A 196 -3.58 11.59 -7.82
CA GLN A 196 -2.46 11.53 -6.87
C GLN A 196 -1.15 12.04 -7.48
N GLN A 197 -0.88 11.74 -8.76
CA GLN A 197 0.26 12.31 -9.48
C GLN A 197 0.16 13.84 -9.58
N GLN A 198 -1.03 14.38 -9.90
CA GLN A 198 -1.26 15.82 -9.95
C GLN A 198 -1.09 16.49 -8.57
N ILE A 199 -1.61 15.89 -7.52
CA ILE A 199 -1.41 16.35 -6.13
C ILE A 199 0.09 16.36 -5.80
N GLY A 200 0.82 15.31 -6.15
CA GLY A 200 2.28 15.24 -5.98
C GLY A 200 3.01 16.35 -6.77
N ASN A 201 2.62 16.58 -8.01
CA ASN A 201 3.22 17.64 -8.84
C ASN A 201 2.93 19.05 -8.29
N VAL A 202 1.70 19.31 -7.83
CA VAL A 202 1.33 20.60 -7.20
C VAL A 202 2.08 20.77 -5.87
N ALA A 203 2.18 19.74 -5.06
CA ALA A 203 2.95 19.77 -3.81
C ALA A 203 4.42 20.10 -4.08
N ASN A 204 5.03 19.45 -5.08
CA ASN A 204 6.40 19.73 -5.50
C ASN A 204 6.56 21.17 -6.03
N ALA A 205 5.60 21.68 -6.81
CA ALA A 205 5.62 23.05 -7.32
C ALA A 205 5.50 24.09 -6.20
N LEU A 206 4.65 23.83 -5.19
CA LEU A 206 4.51 24.72 -4.02
C LEU A 206 5.77 24.72 -3.14
N ILE A 207 6.44 23.58 -3.00
CA ILE A 207 7.71 23.48 -2.26
C ILE A 207 8.82 24.26 -2.98
N VAL A 208 8.87 24.21 -4.32
CA VAL A 208 9.87 24.94 -5.13
C VAL A 208 9.65 26.45 -5.10
N GLN A 209 8.40 26.94 -4.96
CA GLN A 209 8.10 28.37 -4.84
C GLN A 209 8.38 28.95 -3.44
N GLN A 210 8.57 28.12 -2.42
CA GLN A 210 8.78 28.55 -1.05
C GLN A 210 10.27 28.62 -0.64
N GLU A 211 11.20 28.32 -1.56
CA GLU A 211 12.64 28.54 -1.36
C GLU A 211 13.06 29.99 -1.66
N ALA A 212 12.54 30.93 -0.89
CA ALA A 212 13.19 32.22 -0.59
C ALA A 212 13.34 32.31 0.94
N PRO A 213 14.44 32.90 1.46
CA PRO A 213 14.97 32.52 2.76
C PRO A 213 14.29 33.22 3.92
N GLU A 214 13.51 32.53 4.74
CA GLU A 214 13.31 32.90 6.15
C GLU A 214 13.15 31.63 7.00
N ALA A 215 14.02 31.52 8.00
CA ALA A 215 14.05 30.48 8.99
C ALA A 215 12.74 30.46 9.81
N SER A 216 12.01 29.37 9.81
CA SER A 216 11.29 28.79 10.96
C SER A 216 10.20 27.81 10.53
N THR A 217 10.18 26.64 11.17
CA THR A 217 9.16 25.57 11.15
C THR A 217 8.94 24.86 9.81
N MET A 218 9.75 23.80 9.57
CA MET A 218 9.60 22.89 8.43
C MET A 218 8.27 22.13 8.47
N PRO A 219 7.47 22.12 7.38
CA PRO A 219 6.50 21.06 7.13
C PRO A 219 7.27 19.76 6.92
N THR A 220 6.81 18.68 7.53
CA THR A 220 7.40 17.33 7.42
C THR A 220 7.33 16.89 5.95
N SER A 221 8.40 17.07 5.20
CA SER A 221 8.54 16.60 3.82
C SER A 221 8.41 15.08 3.77
N ALA A 222 7.75 14.54 2.75
CA ALA A 222 7.72 13.11 2.51
C ALA A 222 9.15 12.58 2.41
N ARG A 223 9.48 11.55 3.17
CA ARG A 223 10.81 10.93 3.15
C ARG A 223 10.74 9.53 2.56
N VAL A 224 11.68 9.23 1.69
CA VAL A 224 11.90 7.90 1.13
C VAL A 224 13.03 7.26 1.93
N SER A 225 12.74 6.12 2.55
CA SER A 225 13.76 5.31 3.22
C SER A 225 14.42 4.40 2.20
N LEU A 226 15.72 4.54 2.06
CA LEU A 226 16.55 3.76 1.14
C LEU A 226 17.09 2.50 1.85
N PRO A 227 17.43 1.44 1.09
CA PRO A 227 18.18 0.32 1.62
C PRO A 227 19.44 0.83 2.33
N GLY A 228 19.73 0.29 3.53
CA GLY A 228 20.85 0.75 4.34
C GLY A 228 20.47 1.74 5.45
N GLY A 229 19.17 2.14 5.60
CA GLY A 229 18.71 3.01 6.70
C GLY A 229 18.98 4.49 6.49
N LEU A 230 19.10 4.91 5.25
CA LEU A 230 19.12 6.32 4.88
C LEU A 230 17.70 6.79 4.53
N SER A 231 17.36 8.00 4.91
CA SER A 231 16.17 8.67 4.42
C SER A 231 16.55 9.91 3.61
N VAL A 232 15.91 10.07 2.48
CA VAL A 232 16.06 11.24 1.61
C VAL A 232 14.70 11.87 1.38
N ASP A 233 14.70 13.15 1.05
CA ASP A 233 13.50 13.85 0.62
C ASP A 233 12.94 13.20 -0.66
N ALA A 234 11.64 12.92 -0.70
CA ALA A 234 11.01 12.25 -1.83
C ALA A 234 11.14 13.02 -3.13
N ALA A 235 11.11 14.36 -3.08
CA ALA A 235 11.28 15.21 -4.25
C ALA A 235 12.74 15.20 -4.75
N ALA A 236 13.72 15.11 -3.84
CA ALA A 236 15.12 14.94 -4.20
C ALA A 236 15.34 13.57 -4.86
N PHE A 237 14.74 12.51 -4.30
CA PHE A 237 14.80 11.16 -4.86
C PHE A 237 14.22 11.11 -6.29
N GLU A 238 13.01 11.64 -6.50
CA GLU A 238 12.39 11.65 -7.82
C GLU A 238 13.17 12.47 -8.86
N ARG A 239 13.73 13.62 -8.46
CA ARG A 239 14.56 14.43 -9.37
C ARG A 239 15.77 13.66 -9.86
N VAL A 240 16.44 12.99 -8.95
CA VAL A 240 17.63 12.20 -9.26
C VAL A 240 17.25 10.96 -10.08
N ALA A 241 16.17 10.26 -9.74
CA ALA A 241 15.68 9.12 -10.52
C ALA A 241 15.33 9.51 -11.97
N ARG A 242 14.59 10.59 -12.17
CA ARG A 242 14.27 11.11 -13.52
C ARG A 242 15.51 11.55 -14.30
N ALA A 243 16.50 12.15 -13.63
CA ALA A 243 17.74 12.55 -14.27
C ALA A 243 18.57 11.33 -14.71
N GLN A 244 18.44 10.19 -14.05
CA GLN A 244 19.08 8.93 -14.43
C GLN A 244 18.38 8.27 -15.61
N ASP A 245 17.05 8.18 -15.57
CA ASP A 245 16.26 7.66 -16.69
C ASP A 245 16.56 8.44 -17.99
N ALA A 246 16.66 9.76 -17.88
CA ALA A 246 17.02 10.64 -19.00
C ALA A 246 18.46 10.41 -19.53
N ARG A 247 19.36 9.88 -18.69
CA ARG A 247 20.75 9.54 -19.09
C ARG A 247 20.92 8.10 -19.52
N GLY A 248 19.86 7.27 -19.43
CA GLY A 248 19.92 5.85 -19.74
C GLY A 248 20.80 5.03 -18.78
N VAL A 249 21.04 5.54 -17.56
CA VAL A 249 21.81 4.82 -16.53
C VAL A 249 20.91 3.78 -15.89
N LEU A 250 21.17 2.52 -16.18
CA LEU A 250 20.40 1.39 -15.64
C LEU A 250 21.01 0.91 -14.31
N ALA A 251 20.14 0.48 -13.38
CA ALA A 251 20.57 -0.27 -12.23
C ALA A 251 21.16 -1.63 -12.66
N ALA A 252 22.04 -2.21 -11.84
CA ALA A 252 22.65 -3.50 -12.13
C ALA A 252 21.58 -4.60 -12.25
N ASP A 253 21.87 -5.67 -12.97
CA ASP A 253 21.02 -6.85 -13.02
C ASP A 253 20.93 -7.49 -11.61
N PRO A 254 19.73 -7.78 -11.09
CA PRO A 254 19.53 -8.42 -9.79
C PRO A 254 20.25 -9.76 -9.65
N GLU A 255 20.36 -10.54 -10.71
CA GLU A 255 21.07 -11.83 -10.71
C GLU A 255 22.59 -11.64 -10.46
N ARG A 256 23.17 -10.57 -10.99
CA ARG A 256 24.56 -10.21 -10.72
C ARG A 256 24.80 -9.81 -9.26
N LEU A 257 23.82 -9.13 -8.65
CA LEU A 257 23.86 -8.79 -7.23
C LEU A 257 23.70 -10.03 -6.37
N GLN A 258 22.79 -10.94 -6.71
CA GLN A 258 22.60 -12.21 -6.01
C GLN A 258 23.88 -13.08 -6.03
N ALA A 259 24.62 -13.05 -7.14
CA ALA A 259 25.88 -13.78 -7.27
C ALA A 259 26.97 -13.31 -6.28
N GLN A 260 26.88 -12.07 -5.78
CA GLN A 260 27.80 -11.52 -4.80
C GLN A 260 27.51 -11.98 -3.36
N LEU A 261 26.35 -12.59 -3.11
CA LEU A 261 25.95 -13.09 -1.79
C LEU A 261 26.66 -14.42 -1.49
N PRO A 262 27.48 -14.50 -0.43
CA PRO A 262 28.21 -15.72 -0.08
C PRO A 262 27.25 -16.83 0.37
N THR A 263 27.66 -18.08 0.25
CA THR A 263 26.86 -19.23 0.71
C THR A 263 26.98 -19.46 2.21
N LEU A 264 28.04 -18.94 2.83
CA LEU A 264 28.32 -19.05 4.26
C LEU A 264 28.87 -17.74 4.79
N LEU A 265 28.36 -17.30 5.95
CA LEU A 265 28.82 -16.11 6.65
C LEU A 265 29.56 -16.48 7.93
N PRO A 266 30.37 -15.55 8.50
CA PRO A 266 31.00 -15.71 9.81
C PRO A 266 29.95 -16.06 10.88
N GLY A 267 30.36 -16.91 11.84
CA GLY A 267 29.46 -17.39 12.89
C GLY A 267 28.58 -18.59 12.47
N GLY A 268 28.83 -19.18 11.30
CA GLY A 268 28.12 -20.40 10.86
C GLY A 268 26.73 -20.15 10.25
N PHE A 269 26.44 -18.96 9.80
CA PHE A 269 25.19 -18.65 9.11
C PHE A 269 25.24 -19.17 7.68
N ALA A 270 24.42 -20.16 7.36
CA ALA A 270 24.28 -20.75 6.02
C ALA A 270 23.14 -20.08 5.24
N LEU A 271 23.35 -19.88 3.95
CA LEU A 271 22.36 -19.31 3.05
C LEU A 271 21.18 -20.26 2.86
N GLU A 272 19.96 -19.77 3.12
CA GLU A 272 18.70 -20.52 2.98
C GLU A 272 17.99 -20.16 1.65
N SER A 273 17.90 -18.86 1.34
CA SER A 273 17.27 -18.37 0.11
C SER A 273 17.92 -17.10 -0.40
N ARG A 274 17.73 -16.84 -1.70
CA ARG A 274 18.12 -15.58 -2.36
C ARG A 274 16.93 -15.03 -3.13
N GLU A 275 16.76 -13.72 -3.06
CA GLU A 275 15.76 -12.99 -3.81
C GLU A 275 16.41 -11.78 -4.47
N GLY A 276 15.90 -11.38 -5.65
CA GLY A 276 16.38 -10.21 -6.36
C GLY A 276 15.24 -9.44 -6.98
N GLU A 277 15.32 -8.12 -6.89
CA GLU A 277 14.29 -7.20 -7.40
C GLU A 277 14.94 -6.03 -8.13
N VAL A 278 14.22 -5.49 -9.12
CA VAL A 278 14.59 -4.25 -9.82
C VAL A 278 13.38 -3.34 -9.93
N GLY A 279 13.56 -2.06 -9.64
CA GLY A 279 12.49 -1.06 -9.77
C GLY A 279 12.97 0.34 -9.42
N ALA A 280 12.36 1.37 -10.03
CA ALA A 280 12.62 2.78 -9.75
C ALA A 280 14.10 3.22 -9.76
N GLY A 281 14.91 2.66 -10.69
CA GLY A 281 16.35 2.96 -10.77
C GLY A 281 17.20 2.34 -9.66
N LEU A 282 16.63 1.40 -8.90
CA LEU A 282 17.25 0.61 -7.85
C LEU A 282 17.22 -0.87 -8.24
N SER A 283 18.30 -1.58 -8.04
CA SER A 283 18.35 -3.03 -8.08
C SER A 283 18.80 -3.55 -6.73
N GLN A 284 18.17 -4.59 -6.24
CA GLN A 284 18.41 -5.15 -4.92
C GLN A 284 18.50 -6.68 -5.00
N ALA A 285 19.39 -7.24 -4.18
CA ALA A 285 19.43 -8.67 -3.89
C ALA A 285 19.46 -8.88 -2.37
N SER A 286 18.68 -9.83 -1.89
CA SER A 286 18.66 -10.23 -0.49
C SER A 286 18.96 -11.72 -0.34
N GLY A 287 19.70 -12.06 0.71
CA GLY A 287 19.94 -13.45 1.11
C GLY A 287 19.51 -13.65 2.54
N LEU A 288 18.70 -14.68 2.78
CA LEU A 288 18.32 -15.13 4.11
C LEU A 288 19.31 -16.20 4.57
N TYR A 289 19.89 -16.00 5.73
CA TYR A 289 20.87 -16.89 6.34
C TYR A 289 20.36 -17.37 7.70
N ARG A 290 20.66 -18.61 8.02
CA ARG A 290 20.25 -19.22 9.30
C ARG A 290 21.43 -19.87 10.01
N ASN A 291 21.43 -19.74 11.35
CA ASN A 291 22.26 -20.51 12.27
C ASN A 291 21.44 -20.87 13.51
N GLY A 292 20.95 -22.11 13.60
CA GLY A 292 20.00 -22.53 14.63
C GLY A 292 18.70 -21.71 14.57
N ASP A 293 18.36 -21.06 15.67
CA ASP A 293 17.18 -20.18 15.75
C ASP A 293 17.43 -18.75 15.26
N ALA A 294 18.70 -18.34 15.15
CA ALA A 294 19.07 -17.02 14.68
C ALA A 294 18.91 -16.90 13.16
N ARG A 295 18.34 -15.77 12.73
CA ARG A 295 18.13 -15.44 11.32
C ARG A 295 18.80 -14.10 11.00
N MET A 296 19.52 -14.06 9.88
CA MET A 296 20.18 -12.87 9.38
C MET A 296 19.82 -12.67 7.92
N THR A 297 19.43 -11.47 7.55
CA THR A 297 19.21 -11.08 6.16
C THR A 297 20.33 -10.14 5.73
N ILE A 298 21.06 -10.50 4.66
CA ILE A 298 21.96 -9.61 3.96
C ILE A 298 21.22 -8.99 2.79
N THR A 299 21.28 -7.67 2.68
CA THR A 299 20.70 -6.93 1.55
C THR A 299 21.80 -6.15 0.86
N LEU A 300 21.97 -6.39 -0.43
CA LEU A 300 22.86 -5.67 -1.35
C LEU A 300 21.99 -4.89 -2.32
N ALA A 301 22.15 -3.57 -2.38
CA ALA A 301 21.40 -2.70 -3.29
C ALA A 301 22.36 -1.86 -4.14
N HIS A 302 22.07 -1.75 -5.43
CA HIS A 302 22.76 -0.87 -6.37
C HIS A 302 21.80 0.22 -6.84
N MET A 303 22.18 1.47 -6.57
CA MET A 303 21.52 2.67 -7.03
C MET A 303 22.57 3.65 -7.51
N PRO A 304 22.76 3.82 -8.83
CA PRO A 304 23.78 4.71 -9.39
C PRO A 304 23.71 6.15 -8.85
N SER A 305 22.51 6.64 -8.51
CA SER A 305 22.27 7.98 -7.95
C SER A 305 22.61 8.15 -6.47
N MET A 306 22.99 7.08 -5.77
CA MET A 306 23.24 7.15 -4.32
C MET A 306 24.29 8.19 -3.94
N ALA A 307 25.32 8.38 -4.77
CA ALA A 307 26.34 9.40 -4.54
C ALA A 307 25.78 10.83 -4.55
N ALA A 308 24.81 11.10 -5.42
CA ALA A 308 24.13 12.41 -5.48
C ALA A 308 23.12 12.59 -4.33
N LEU A 309 22.52 11.50 -3.86
CA LEU A 309 21.56 11.51 -2.75
C LEU A 309 22.26 11.49 -1.39
N ALA A 310 23.44 10.94 -1.26
CA ALA A 310 24.18 10.83 0.00
C ALA A 310 24.45 12.20 0.65
N ALA A 311 24.62 13.25 -0.14
CA ALA A 311 24.81 14.61 0.37
C ALA A 311 23.55 15.20 1.04
N THR A 312 22.36 14.69 0.69
CA THR A 312 21.06 15.13 1.25
C THR A 312 20.44 14.08 2.18
N ALA A 313 21.06 12.89 2.27
CA ALA A 313 20.55 11.80 3.07
C ALA A 313 20.79 12.04 4.56
N GLN A 314 19.79 11.71 5.36
CA GLN A 314 19.91 11.66 6.82
C GLN A 314 19.80 10.20 7.27
N ALA A 315 20.65 9.81 8.21
CA ALA A 315 20.50 8.53 8.86
C ALA A 315 19.14 8.49 9.56
N SER A 316 18.33 7.49 9.25
CA SER A 316 17.06 7.24 9.91
C SER A 316 17.08 5.87 10.55
N SER A 317 16.49 5.76 11.75
CA SER A 317 16.27 4.45 12.38
C SER A 317 15.34 3.63 11.50
N ALA A 318 15.81 2.48 11.04
CA ALA A 318 14.99 1.54 10.28
C ALA A 318 14.01 0.76 11.17
N HIS A 319 14.27 0.75 12.49
CA HIS A 319 13.40 0.15 13.49
C HIS A 319 12.63 1.26 14.22
N ALA A 320 11.31 1.15 14.27
CA ALA A 320 10.46 2.10 15.00
C ALA A 320 10.81 2.19 16.50
N ASN A 321 11.46 1.16 17.05
CA ASN A 321 11.82 0.99 18.46
C ASN A 321 13.34 0.71 18.63
N ALA A 322 14.21 1.35 17.83
CA ALA A 322 15.66 1.20 18.04
C ALA A 322 16.05 1.81 19.40
N SER A 323 16.63 1.00 20.27
CA SER A 323 17.17 1.45 21.57
C SER A 323 18.49 2.19 21.39
N TYR A 324 19.20 1.95 20.28
CA TYR A 324 20.45 2.58 19.92
C TYR A 324 20.57 2.69 18.40
N SER A 325 20.94 3.86 17.90
CA SER A 325 21.25 4.10 16.49
C SER A 325 22.45 5.05 16.40
N ARG A 326 23.45 4.67 15.63
CA ARG A 326 24.65 5.46 15.37
C ARG A 326 24.98 5.46 13.90
N ALA A 327 25.23 6.63 13.33
CA ALA A 327 25.77 6.79 11.99
C ALA A 327 27.12 7.49 12.04
N THR A 328 28.10 6.94 11.31
CA THR A 328 29.47 7.48 11.22
C THR A 328 29.91 7.53 9.77
N THR A 329 30.52 8.63 9.35
CA THR A 329 31.06 8.76 7.98
C THR A 329 32.58 8.59 8.02
N ILE A 330 33.11 7.63 7.27
CA ILE A 330 34.54 7.36 7.12
C ILE A 330 34.84 7.19 5.63
N ASP A 331 35.82 7.92 5.09
CA ASP A 331 36.25 7.86 3.69
C ASP A 331 35.11 8.01 2.65
N GLY A 332 34.11 8.85 3.00
CA GLY A 332 32.96 9.10 2.13
C GLY A 332 31.93 7.97 2.10
N ARG A 333 32.04 7.00 3.00
CA ARG A 333 31.05 5.94 3.23
C ARG A 333 30.35 6.19 4.56
N ILE A 334 29.05 5.90 4.61
CA ILE A 334 28.23 6.02 5.82
C ILE A 334 28.07 4.64 6.43
N PHE A 335 28.47 4.49 7.69
CA PHE A 335 28.31 3.28 8.50
C PHE A 335 27.18 3.51 9.48
N ILE A 336 26.22 2.59 9.54
CA ILE A 336 25.03 2.69 10.38
C ILE A 336 24.96 1.45 11.26
N GLU A 337 24.82 1.66 12.57
CA GLU A 337 24.67 0.63 13.59
C GLU A 337 23.34 0.86 14.31
N GLU A 338 22.52 -0.16 14.43
CA GLU A 338 21.23 -0.10 15.12
C GLU A 338 21.03 -1.35 15.98
N LEU A 339 20.51 -1.16 17.17
CA LEU A 339 20.07 -2.23 18.07
C LEU A 339 18.58 -2.05 18.36
N GLY A 340 17.83 -3.12 18.23
CA GLY A 340 16.44 -3.18 18.65
C GLY A 340 16.27 -3.23 20.16
N GLU A 341 15.05 -3.13 20.62
CA GLU A 341 14.69 -3.12 22.04
C GLU A 341 15.17 -4.40 22.73
N GLY A 342 15.87 -4.22 23.86
CA GLY A 342 16.47 -5.34 24.61
C GLY A 342 17.61 -6.09 23.93
N GLY A 343 18.16 -5.59 22.80
CA GLY A 343 19.22 -6.26 22.06
C GLY A 343 18.77 -7.51 21.27
N ALA A 344 17.46 -7.72 21.14
CA ALA A 344 16.90 -8.89 20.45
C ALA A 344 17.14 -8.89 18.93
N SER A 345 17.43 -7.73 18.35
CA SER A 345 17.79 -7.58 16.94
C SER A 345 18.94 -6.60 16.77
N ALA A 346 19.73 -6.81 15.73
CA ALA A 346 20.82 -5.93 15.36
C ALA A 346 20.82 -5.67 13.85
N ARG A 347 21.33 -4.50 13.48
CA ARG A 347 21.55 -4.10 12.09
C ARG A 347 22.86 -3.34 11.94
N TYR A 348 23.60 -3.73 10.92
CA TYR A 348 24.79 -3.01 10.47
C TYR A 348 24.70 -2.75 8.98
N ALA A 349 24.92 -1.50 8.55
CA ALA A 349 24.85 -1.14 7.15
C ALA A 349 26.01 -0.24 6.75
N VAL A 350 26.46 -0.40 5.50
CA VAL A 350 27.48 0.44 4.86
C VAL A 350 26.89 0.99 3.55
N VAL A 351 26.88 2.30 3.44
CA VAL A 351 26.45 3.01 2.24
C VAL A 351 27.68 3.61 1.57
N GLY A 352 27.95 3.11 0.38
CA GLY A 352 29.06 3.55 -0.46
C GLY A 352 28.58 4.32 -1.69
N ARG A 353 29.46 4.44 -2.70
CA ARG A 353 29.20 5.14 -3.97
C ARG A 353 28.35 4.26 -4.89
N GLY A 354 27.05 4.47 -4.86
CA GLY A 354 26.10 3.72 -5.71
C GLY A 354 25.74 2.33 -5.19
N VAL A 355 26.33 1.86 -4.10
CA VAL A 355 26.09 0.54 -3.52
C VAL A 355 25.78 0.66 -2.04
N THR A 356 24.81 -0.08 -1.56
CA THR A 356 24.49 -0.23 -0.16
C THR A 356 24.52 -1.70 0.22
N LEU A 357 25.18 -2.01 1.34
CA LEU A 357 25.25 -3.35 1.91
C LEU A 357 24.78 -3.30 3.36
N SER A 358 23.83 -4.15 3.73
CA SER A 358 23.36 -4.24 5.12
C SER A 358 23.14 -5.67 5.56
N ALA A 359 23.39 -5.91 6.85
CA ALA A 359 23.02 -7.12 7.56
C ALA A 359 22.06 -6.76 8.69
N SER A 360 20.95 -7.48 8.81
CA SER A 360 19.99 -7.31 9.90
C SER A 360 19.42 -8.66 10.31
N GLY A 361 19.07 -8.82 11.59
CA GLY A 361 18.50 -10.08 12.03
C GLY A 361 18.00 -10.09 13.47
N GLU A 362 17.22 -11.12 13.77
CA GLU A 362 16.75 -11.44 15.12
C GLU A 362 17.64 -12.54 15.72
N GLY A 363 17.99 -12.39 17.01
CA GLY A 363 18.94 -13.27 17.66
C GLY A 363 20.40 -13.06 17.19
N VAL A 364 20.69 -11.92 16.57
CA VAL A 364 22.00 -11.56 16.00
C VAL A 364 22.59 -10.40 16.76
N THR A 365 23.88 -10.46 17.06
CA THR A 365 24.62 -9.34 17.67
C THR A 365 25.11 -8.35 16.60
N ILE A 366 25.38 -7.12 17.02
CA ILE A 366 25.92 -6.09 16.12
C ILE A 366 27.28 -6.51 15.52
N ASP A 367 28.11 -7.23 16.29
CA ASP A 367 29.40 -7.72 15.82
C ASP A 367 29.25 -8.82 14.76
N GLN A 368 28.23 -9.70 14.90
CA GLN A 368 27.90 -10.69 13.88
C GLN A 368 27.39 -10.02 12.59
N ALA A 369 26.51 -9.01 12.71
CA ALA A 369 26.04 -8.25 11.56
C ALA A 369 27.18 -7.51 10.87
N ARG A 370 28.09 -6.91 11.64
CA ARG A 370 29.30 -6.25 11.11
C ARG A 370 30.22 -7.24 10.39
N ALA A 371 30.55 -8.35 11.01
CA ALA A 371 31.41 -9.39 10.42
C ALA A 371 30.81 -9.94 9.12
N ALA A 372 29.49 -10.09 9.05
CA ALA A 372 28.79 -10.53 7.84
C ALA A 372 28.94 -9.51 6.69
N VAL A 373 28.77 -8.22 6.97
CA VAL A 373 28.96 -7.15 5.97
C VAL A 373 30.43 -7.06 5.53
N GLU A 374 31.40 -7.16 6.45
CA GLU A 374 32.82 -7.11 6.15
C GLU A 374 33.30 -8.28 5.27
N THR A 375 32.59 -9.41 5.28
CA THR A 375 32.88 -10.55 4.38
C THR A 375 32.69 -10.16 2.90
N ILE A 376 31.82 -9.20 2.63
CA ILE A 376 31.51 -8.72 1.30
C ILE A 376 32.24 -7.37 1.12
N SER A 377 33.26 -7.32 0.25
CA SER A 377 34.02 -6.10 0.02
C SER A 377 33.19 -5.03 -0.70
N ILE A 378 32.73 -4.00 0.02
CA ILE A 378 31.99 -2.88 -0.58
C ILE A 378 32.82 -2.16 -1.64
N GLN A 379 34.16 -2.07 -1.46
CA GLN A 379 35.06 -1.44 -2.41
C GLN A 379 35.12 -2.20 -3.75
N ARG A 380 35.08 -3.54 -3.70
CA ARG A 380 34.98 -4.38 -4.89
C ARG A 380 33.65 -4.15 -5.60
N LEU A 381 32.54 -4.09 -4.85
CA LEU A 381 31.20 -3.84 -5.39
C LEU A 381 31.10 -2.44 -6.03
N GLU A 382 31.63 -1.40 -5.39
CA GLU A 382 31.70 -0.05 -5.94
C GLU A 382 32.48 0.00 -7.26
N ASN A 383 33.53 -0.81 -7.42
CA ASN A 383 34.30 -0.88 -8.65
C ASN A 383 33.61 -1.71 -9.73
N GLU A 384 32.95 -2.80 -9.35
CA GLU A 384 32.25 -3.71 -10.27
C GLU A 384 30.98 -3.06 -10.86
N PHE A 385 30.26 -2.29 -10.04
CA PHE A 385 29.02 -1.60 -10.42
C PHE A 385 29.21 -0.10 -10.68
N ARG A 386 30.44 0.32 -10.94
CA ARG A 386 30.75 1.69 -11.30
C ARG A 386 30.19 2.00 -12.67
N SER A 387 29.16 2.85 -12.73
CA SER A 387 28.55 3.34 -13.98
C SER A 387 29.33 4.50 -14.56
#